data_563d1476fa25e7cf23851254d0fc8e8b
#
_entry.id   563d1476fa25e7cf23851254d0fc8e8b
#
_cell.length_a   1.000
_cell.length_b   1.000
_cell.length_c   1.000
_cell.angle_alpha   90.00
_cell.angle_beta   90.00
_cell.angle_gamma   90.00
#
_symmetry.space_group_name_H-M   'P 1'
#
loop_
_entity.id
_entity.type
_entity.pdbx_description
1 polymer ?
#
loop_
_entity_poly.entity_id
_entity_poly.type
_entity_poly.pdbx_seq_one_letter_code
_entity_poly.pdbx_strand_id
1 'polypeptide(L)'
;MLRALALCLALFAAQPASAQSFNQQEQAEIRAIVRDYLVRNPDVLKDALAALETRVSSQRWREVTADRRDFSIGPADAPIVIVEYFDYRCPYCHAAYEWVSDLIRTRRDVRLVLKELPVLGPASMEAARASLAAMPQGRYWEFHRALISYRGDLTPAAIDTLARRSGIDVARMRRAMEDQAITRQLEEVRAQAIEYQFDGTPGFVINGETTPGFHRATLEARLREAARQARTRQQAQR
;
A
#
# COMPACT_ATOMS: atom_id res chain seq x y z
N MET A 1 -58.60 62.50 14.89
CA MET A 1 -58.03 61.66 16.02
C MET A 1 -57.28 60.50 15.44
N LEU A 2 -55.95 60.66 15.18
CA LEU A 2 -55.07 59.62 14.65
C LEU A 2 -54.15 59.18 15.76
N ARG A 3 -54.25 57.91 16.21
CA ARG A 3 -53.31 57.32 17.14
C ARG A 3 -52.18 56.65 16.34
N ALA A 4 -50.97 57.23 16.45
CA ALA A 4 -49.75 56.63 15.95
C ALA A 4 -49.27 55.53 16.90
N LEU A 5 -49.18 54.30 16.38
CA LEU A 5 -48.60 53.15 17.10
C LEU A 5 -47.13 53.08 16.74
N ALA A 6 -46.25 53.40 17.70
CA ALA A 6 -44.80 53.28 17.53
C ALA A 6 -44.41 51.82 17.80
N LEU A 7 -43.91 51.11 16.78
CA LEU A 7 -43.38 49.77 16.86
C LEU A 7 -41.88 49.85 17.17
N CYS A 8 -41.50 49.56 18.44
CA CYS A 8 -40.10 49.46 18.83
C CYS A 8 -39.54 48.10 18.37
N LEU A 9 -38.75 48.09 17.29
CA LEU A 9 -37.97 46.91 16.87
C LEU A 9 -36.71 46.86 17.75
N ALA A 10 -36.65 45.94 18.71
CA ALA A 10 -35.44 45.63 19.47
C ALA A 10 -34.50 44.77 18.60
N LEU A 11 -33.44 45.40 18.04
CA LEU A 11 -32.33 44.66 17.42
C LEU A 11 -31.53 43.92 18.51
N PHE A 12 -31.71 42.62 18.62
CA PHE A 12 -30.77 41.75 19.34
C PHE A 12 -29.49 41.66 18.54
N ALA A 13 -28.49 42.47 18.85
CA ALA A 13 -27.13 42.29 18.32
C ALA A 13 -26.54 41.01 18.98
N ALA A 14 -26.46 39.92 18.20
CA ALA A 14 -25.71 38.75 18.58
C ALA A 14 -24.21 39.13 18.74
N GLN A 15 -23.75 39.26 19.95
CA GLN A 15 -22.33 39.47 20.22
C GLN A 15 -21.54 38.22 19.79
N PRO A 16 -20.46 38.37 19.00
CA PRO A 16 -19.59 37.24 18.71
C PRO A 16 -19.01 36.75 20.02
N ALA A 17 -19.17 35.44 20.30
CA ALA A 17 -18.52 34.78 21.42
C ALA A 17 -17.01 34.93 21.22
N SER A 18 -16.38 35.85 21.92
CA SER A 18 -14.93 35.96 21.98
C SER A 18 -14.40 34.68 22.59
N ALA A 19 -13.61 33.91 21.83
CA ALA A 19 -12.87 32.77 22.37
C ALA A 19 -12.00 33.29 23.55
N GLN A 20 -12.32 32.89 24.78
CA GLN A 20 -11.54 33.26 25.94
C GLN A 20 -10.13 32.66 25.79
N SER A 21 -9.16 33.51 25.51
CA SER A 21 -7.76 33.10 25.52
C SER A 21 -7.32 33.00 27.01
N PHE A 22 -6.86 31.81 27.38
CA PHE A 22 -6.29 31.60 28.73
C PHE A 22 -5.09 32.53 28.93
N ASN A 23 -5.02 33.19 30.12
CA ASN A 23 -3.85 33.95 30.49
C ASN A 23 -2.63 33.04 30.77
N GLN A 24 -1.44 33.61 31.00
CA GLN A 24 -0.21 32.82 31.16
C GLN A 24 -0.25 31.93 32.39
N GLN A 25 -0.88 32.36 33.46
CA GLN A 25 -1.00 31.59 34.70
C GLN A 25 -1.96 30.40 34.49
N GLU A 26 -3.13 30.62 33.92
CA GLU A 26 -4.09 29.56 33.58
C GLU A 26 -3.48 28.51 32.62
N GLN A 27 -2.71 28.94 31.61
CA GLN A 27 -1.97 28.03 30.76
C GLN A 27 -0.91 27.21 31.48
N ALA A 28 -0.25 27.79 32.52
CA ALA A 28 0.72 27.06 33.36
C ALA A 28 0.03 26.00 34.20
N GLU A 29 -1.11 26.36 34.82
CA GLU A 29 -1.92 25.45 35.63
C GLU A 29 -2.48 24.29 34.78
N ILE A 30 -3.01 24.58 33.60
CA ILE A 30 -3.48 23.55 32.64
C ILE A 30 -2.34 22.59 32.27
N ARG A 31 -1.15 23.11 31.96
CA ARG A 31 0.01 22.26 31.65
C ARG A 31 0.42 21.39 32.84
N ALA A 32 0.36 21.89 34.02
CA ALA A 32 0.67 21.13 35.22
C ALA A 32 -0.34 20.01 35.47
N ILE A 33 -1.64 20.30 35.35
CA ILE A 33 -2.73 19.31 35.45
C ILE A 33 -2.58 18.21 34.39
N VAL A 34 -2.37 18.58 33.12
CA VAL A 34 -2.20 17.62 32.03
C VAL A 34 -0.98 16.73 32.28
N ARG A 35 0.14 17.32 32.66
CA ARG A 35 1.36 16.57 32.99
C ARG A 35 1.15 15.58 34.14
N ASP A 36 0.57 16.02 35.23
CA ASP A 36 0.29 15.19 36.41
C ASP A 36 -0.67 14.03 36.02
N TYR A 37 -1.71 14.34 35.24
CA TYR A 37 -2.66 13.33 34.75
C TYR A 37 -1.96 12.27 33.90
N LEU A 38 -1.16 12.66 32.93
CA LEU A 38 -0.46 11.71 32.02
C LEU A 38 0.58 10.87 32.79
N VAL A 39 1.28 11.46 33.78
CA VAL A 39 2.25 10.73 34.62
C VAL A 39 1.55 9.69 35.49
N ARG A 40 0.38 10.03 36.05
CA ARG A 40 -0.39 9.09 36.86
C ARG A 40 -1.18 8.06 36.07
N ASN A 41 -1.44 8.32 34.77
CA ASN A 41 -2.23 7.47 33.90
C ASN A 41 -1.42 7.14 32.62
N PRO A 42 -0.31 6.37 32.72
CA PRO A 42 0.55 6.07 31.57
C PRO A 42 -0.17 5.28 30.46
N ASP A 43 -1.26 4.57 30.79
CA ASP A 43 -2.07 3.84 29.80
C ASP A 43 -2.70 4.77 28.76
N VAL A 44 -3.02 6.02 29.10
CA VAL A 44 -3.54 7.02 28.14
C VAL A 44 -2.53 7.28 27.02
N LEU A 45 -1.24 7.38 27.35
CA LEU A 45 -0.18 7.55 26.34
C LEU A 45 -0.01 6.27 25.50
N LYS A 46 -0.06 5.10 26.14
CA LYS A 46 0.02 3.80 25.47
C LYS A 46 -1.12 3.64 24.47
N ASP A 47 -2.36 3.93 24.87
CA ASP A 47 -3.54 3.84 24.01
C ASP A 47 -3.48 4.85 22.85
N ALA A 48 -3.01 6.08 23.12
CA ALA A 48 -2.81 7.10 22.10
C ALA A 48 -1.75 6.68 21.06
N LEU A 49 -0.62 6.10 21.50
CA LEU A 49 0.41 5.57 20.60
C LEU A 49 -0.11 4.39 19.77
N ALA A 50 -0.80 3.44 20.38
CA ALA A 50 -1.40 2.31 19.66
C ALA A 50 -2.43 2.77 18.59
N ALA A 51 -3.25 3.78 18.93
CA ALA A 51 -4.19 4.38 17.98
C ALA A 51 -3.46 5.08 16.81
N LEU A 52 -2.35 5.77 17.09
CA LEU A 52 -1.51 6.40 16.07
C LEU A 52 -0.87 5.34 15.16
N GLU A 53 -0.27 4.29 15.72
CA GLU A 53 0.33 3.18 14.98
C GLU A 53 -0.70 2.50 14.06
N THR A 54 -1.91 2.24 14.59
CA THR A 54 -3.02 1.68 13.81
C THR A 54 -3.43 2.60 12.65
N ARG A 55 -3.46 3.91 12.88
CA ARG A 55 -3.77 4.88 11.82
C ARG A 55 -2.70 4.92 10.75
N VAL A 56 -1.43 5.00 11.14
CA VAL A 56 -0.28 5.04 10.22
C VAL A 56 -0.19 3.75 9.40
N SER A 57 -0.31 2.58 10.03
CA SER A 57 -0.27 1.30 9.32
C SER A 57 -1.44 1.13 8.36
N SER A 58 -2.65 1.55 8.76
CA SER A 58 -3.83 1.52 7.89
C SER A 58 -3.71 2.47 6.70
N GLN A 59 -3.11 3.65 6.89
CA GLN A 59 -2.85 4.60 5.81
C GLN A 59 -1.82 4.02 4.83
N ARG A 60 -0.69 3.53 5.33
CA ARG A 60 0.35 2.87 4.53
C ARG A 60 -0.24 1.71 3.71
N TRP A 61 -1.04 0.87 4.35
CA TRP A 61 -1.70 -0.25 3.67
C TRP A 61 -2.58 0.21 2.50
N ARG A 62 -3.37 1.29 2.69
CA ARG A 62 -4.20 1.86 1.61
C ARG A 62 -3.33 2.39 0.46
N GLU A 63 -2.27 3.13 0.76
CA GLU A 63 -1.37 3.70 -0.24
C GLU A 63 -0.71 2.59 -1.08
N VAL A 64 -0.21 1.54 -0.43
CA VAL A 64 0.45 0.42 -1.10
C VAL A 64 -0.51 -0.38 -1.97
N THR A 65 -1.78 -0.54 -1.56
CA THR A 65 -2.74 -1.40 -2.26
C THR A 65 -3.64 -0.69 -3.27
N ALA A 66 -3.70 0.66 -3.24
CA ALA A 66 -4.55 1.46 -4.12
C ALA A 66 -3.79 2.11 -5.28
N ASP A 67 -2.48 1.98 -5.36
CA ASP A 67 -1.68 2.56 -6.42
C ASP A 67 -1.98 1.85 -7.76
N ARG A 68 -2.58 2.61 -8.68
CA ARG A 68 -2.96 2.09 -10.01
C ARG A 68 -1.78 1.91 -10.96
N ARG A 69 -0.60 2.39 -10.60
CA ARG A 69 0.63 2.16 -11.36
C ARG A 69 1.18 0.75 -11.16
N ASP A 70 0.74 0.07 -10.09
CA ASP A 70 1.12 -1.31 -9.83
C ASP A 70 0.14 -2.27 -10.48
N PHE A 71 0.67 -3.39 -10.94
CA PHE A 71 -0.19 -4.44 -11.45
C PHE A 71 -0.95 -5.12 -10.32
N SER A 72 -2.25 -5.31 -10.52
CA SER A 72 -3.04 -6.14 -9.63
C SER A 72 -3.96 -7.09 -10.38
N ILE A 73 -4.19 -8.27 -9.80
CA ILE A 73 -5.04 -9.32 -10.37
C ILE A 73 -5.89 -9.95 -9.25
N GLY A 74 -7.12 -10.29 -9.58
CA GLY A 74 -8.16 -10.78 -8.66
C GLY A 74 -9.28 -9.76 -8.48
N PRO A 75 -10.34 -10.08 -7.73
CA PRO A 75 -11.46 -9.16 -7.50
C PRO A 75 -11.01 -7.89 -6.78
N ALA A 76 -11.50 -6.73 -7.21
CA ALA A 76 -11.12 -5.44 -6.62
C ALA A 76 -11.54 -5.31 -5.14
N ASP A 77 -12.63 -5.97 -4.77
CA ASP A 77 -13.21 -6.03 -3.42
C ASP A 77 -12.81 -7.29 -2.64
N ALA A 78 -11.80 -8.03 -3.12
CA ALA A 78 -11.34 -9.24 -2.45
C ALA A 78 -11.01 -8.98 -0.97
N PRO A 79 -11.54 -9.79 -0.04
CA PRO A 79 -11.32 -9.59 1.39
C PRO A 79 -9.89 -9.90 1.84
N ILE A 80 -9.12 -10.57 0.99
CA ILE A 80 -7.71 -10.88 1.21
C ILE A 80 -6.91 -10.20 0.11
N VAL A 81 -6.00 -9.31 0.51
CA VAL A 81 -5.06 -8.66 -0.43
C VAL A 81 -3.65 -9.11 -0.07
N ILE A 82 -2.93 -9.56 -1.08
CA ILE A 82 -1.51 -9.93 -0.99
C ILE A 82 -0.72 -8.92 -1.80
N VAL A 83 0.29 -8.33 -1.20
CA VAL A 83 1.30 -7.52 -1.90
C VAL A 83 2.58 -8.33 -1.91
N GLU A 84 3.17 -8.52 -3.09
CA GLU A 84 4.47 -9.15 -3.27
C GLU A 84 5.47 -8.12 -3.80
N TYR A 85 6.55 -7.92 -3.04
CA TYR A 85 7.74 -7.18 -3.47
C TYR A 85 8.74 -8.18 -4.02
N PHE A 86 9.07 -8.10 -5.31
CA PHE A 86 9.81 -9.15 -5.99
C PHE A 86 10.89 -8.60 -6.95
N ASP A 87 11.82 -9.48 -7.33
CA ASP A 87 12.87 -9.24 -8.32
C ASP A 87 12.92 -10.40 -9.31
N TYR A 88 12.98 -10.12 -10.61
CA TYR A 88 12.99 -11.13 -11.67
C TYR A 88 14.22 -12.04 -11.66
N ARG A 89 15.31 -11.66 -10.98
CA ARG A 89 16.52 -12.48 -10.84
C ARG A 89 16.60 -13.21 -9.52
N CYS A 90 15.66 -13.01 -8.62
CA CYS A 90 15.66 -13.63 -7.30
C CYS A 90 15.20 -15.09 -7.38
N PRO A 91 16.06 -16.06 -6.99
CA PRO A 91 15.67 -17.49 -7.00
C PRO A 91 14.47 -17.78 -6.10
N TYR A 92 14.35 -17.09 -4.97
CA TYR A 92 13.22 -17.25 -4.05
C TYR A 92 11.91 -16.67 -4.61
N CYS A 93 11.98 -15.61 -5.43
CA CYS A 93 10.82 -15.09 -6.18
C CYS A 93 10.37 -16.10 -7.25
N HIS A 94 11.33 -16.75 -7.93
CA HIS A 94 11.01 -17.83 -8.86
C HIS A 94 10.31 -19.02 -8.16
N ALA A 95 10.73 -19.36 -6.95
CA ALA A 95 10.07 -20.41 -6.15
C ALA A 95 8.69 -19.97 -5.65
N ALA A 96 8.53 -18.70 -5.28
CA ALA A 96 7.26 -18.12 -4.83
C ALA A 96 6.22 -18.06 -5.96
N TYR A 97 6.66 -17.83 -7.19
CA TYR A 97 5.79 -17.63 -8.35
C TYR A 97 4.80 -18.78 -8.57
N GLU A 98 5.20 -20.03 -8.38
CA GLU A 98 4.30 -21.19 -8.52
C GLU A 98 3.14 -21.13 -7.52
N TRP A 99 3.46 -20.83 -6.26
CA TRP A 99 2.48 -20.69 -5.19
C TRP A 99 1.54 -19.50 -5.43
N VAL A 100 2.09 -18.35 -5.81
CA VAL A 100 1.31 -17.13 -6.13
C VAL A 100 0.38 -17.37 -7.32
N SER A 101 0.88 -17.99 -8.40
CA SER A 101 0.09 -18.32 -9.58
C SER A 101 -1.06 -19.27 -9.27
N ASP A 102 -0.81 -20.28 -8.42
CA ASP A 102 -1.84 -21.23 -8.00
C ASP A 102 -2.94 -20.53 -7.16
N LEU A 103 -2.55 -19.65 -6.24
CA LEU A 103 -3.50 -18.84 -5.47
C LEU A 103 -4.44 -18.03 -6.37
N ILE A 104 -3.89 -17.29 -7.33
CA ILE A 104 -4.70 -16.44 -8.22
C ILE A 104 -5.61 -17.28 -9.12
N ARG A 105 -5.17 -18.46 -9.53
CA ARG A 105 -5.96 -19.37 -10.32
C ARG A 105 -7.12 -20.01 -9.56
N THR A 106 -6.91 -20.33 -8.28
CA THR A 106 -7.84 -21.17 -7.49
C THR A 106 -8.71 -20.38 -6.51
N ARG A 107 -8.31 -19.17 -6.09
CA ARG A 107 -9.00 -18.39 -5.06
C ARG A 107 -9.65 -17.14 -5.63
N ARG A 108 -10.96 -17.02 -5.37
CA ARG A 108 -11.77 -15.84 -5.76
C ARG A 108 -11.86 -14.78 -4.67
N ASP A 109 -11.36 -15.07 -3.49
CA ASP A 109 -11.33 -14.18 -2.33
C ASP A 109 -9.97 -13.49 -2.13
N VAL A 110 -9.07 -13.62 -3.11
CA VAL A 110 -7.71 -13.06 -3.07
C VAL A 110 -7.50 -12.07 -4.23
N ARG A 111 -6.92 -10.92 -3.92
CA ARG A 111 -6.30 -9.98 -4.87
C ARG A 111 -4.81 -9.92 -4.62
N LEU A 112 -4.03 -10.06 -5.67
CA LEU A 112 -2.58 -9.88 -5.67
C LEU A 112 -2.23 -8.49 -6.21
N VAL A 113 -1.28 -7.82 -5.57
CA VAL A 113 -0.62 -6.60 -6.05
C VAL A 113 0.88 -6.90 -6.18
N LEU A 114 1.45 -6.63 -7.32
CA LEU A 114 2.87 -6.86 -7.62
C LEU A 114 3.65 -5.55 -7.55
N LYS A 115 4.72 -5.55 -6.77
CA LYS A 115 5.64 -4.43 -6.56
C LYS A 115 7.03 -4.77 -7.11
N GLU A 116 7.40 -4.12 -8.21
CA GLU A 116 8.72 -4.27 -8.81
C GLU A 116 9.81 -3.73 -7.87
N LEU A 117 10.62 -4.62 -7.30
CA LEU A 117 11.71 -4.28 -6.38
C LEU A 117 13.06 -4.79 -6.91
N PRO A 118 13.63 -4.16 -7.95
CA PRO A 118 14.87 -4.60 -8.60
C PRO A 118 16.10 -4.30 -7.76
N VAL A 119 16.50 -5.23 -6.89
CA VAL A 119 17.63 -5.08 -5.95
C VAL A 119 18.85 -5.89 -6.35
N LEU A 120 18.77 -6.77 -7.35
CA LEU A 120 19.84 -7.68 -7.75
C LEU A 120 20.64 -7.20 -8.97
N GLY A 121 20.69 -5.90 -9.16
CA GLY A 121 21.59 -5.24 -10.12
C GLY A 121 20.93 -4.81 -11.43
N PRO A 122 21.75 -4.40 -12.44
CA PRO A 122 21.26 -3.74 -13.64
C PRO A 122 20.24 -4.54 -14.47
N ALA A 123 20.43 -5.86 -14.58
CA ALA A 123 19.49 -6.70 -15.33
C ALA A 123 18.11 -6.81 -14.65
N SER A 124 18.06 -6.78 -13.31
CA SER A 124 16.80 -6.67 -12.56
C SER A 124 16.11 -5.34 -12.83
N MET A 125 16.88 -4.25 -12.80
CA MET A 125 16.37 -2.90 -13.10
C MET A 125 15.83 -2.81 -14.52
N GLU A 126 16.53 -3.35 -15.49
CA GLU A 126 16.10 -3.40 -16.90
C GLU A 126 14.77 -4.17 -17.04
N ALA A 127 14.68 -5.35 -16.43
CA ALA A 127 13.47 -6.17 -16.49
C ALA A 127 12.26 -5.48 -15.83
N ALA A 128 12.46 -4.87 -14.66
CA ALA A 128 11.41 -4.13 -13.94
C ALA A 128 10.92 -2.92 -14.75
N ARG A 129 11.86 -2.13 -15.31
CA ARG A 129 11.50 -1.00 -16.20
C ARG A 129 10.72 -1.46 -17.43
N ALA A 130 11.15 -2.55 -18.06
CA ALA A 130 10.46 -3.12 -19.23
C ALA A 130 9.04 -3.60 -18.86
N SER A 131 8.89 -4.23 -17.71
CA SER A 131 7.60 -4.73 -17.21
C SER A 131 6.62 -3.58 -16.96
N LEU A 132 7.05 -2.54 -16.24
CA LEU A 132 6.22 -1.35 -15.99
C LEU A 132 5.90 -0.59 -17.31
N ALA A 133 6.87 -0.46 -18.20
CA ALA A 133 6.66 0.17 -19.53
C ALA A 133 5.67 -0.58 -20.41
N ALA A 134 5.47 -1.88 -20.16
CA ALA A 134 4.49 -2.72 -20.87
C ALA A 134 3.06 -2.61 -20.29
N MET A 135 2.89 -2.06 -19.07
CA MET A 135 1.57 -1.93 -18.42
C MET A 135 0.49 -1.31 -19.32
N PRO A 136 0.75 -0.17 -20.01
CA PRO A 136 -0.26 0.47 -20.87
C PRO A 136 -0.63 -0.35 -22.12
N GLN A 137 0.05 -1.46 -22.39
CA GLN A 137 -0.26 -2.37 -23.49
C GLN A 137 -1.19 -3.52 -23.05
N GLY A 138 -1.54 -3.59 -21.75
CA GLY A 138 -2.46 -4.59 -21.21
C GLY A 138 -1.91 -6.01 -21.19
N ARG A 139 -0.58 -6.18 -21.25
CA ARG A 139 0.10 -7.48 -21.33
C ARG A 139 1.09 -7.72 -20.19
N TYR A 140 0.94 -6.96 -19.10
CA TYR A 140 1.86 -7.07 -17.94
C TYR A 140 1.92 -8.51 -17.40
N TRP A 141 0.76 -9.15 -17.19
CA TRP A 141 0.72 -10.48 -16.56
C TRP A 141 1.40 -11.55 -17.42
N GLU A 142 1.16 -11.57 -18.71
CA GLU A 142 1.81 -12.48 -19.65
C GLU A 142 3.33 -12.26 -19.67
N PHE A 143 3.75 -10.99 -19.67
CA PHE A 143 5.16 -10.65 -19.68
C PHE A 143 5.84 -10.94 -18.32
N HIS A 144 5.20 -10.60 -17.20
CA HIS A 144 5.66 -10.97 -15.86
C HIS A 144 5.91 -12.48 -15.76
N ARG A 145 4.94 -13.30 -16.21
CA ARG A 145 5.08 -14.75 -16.23
C ARG A 145 6.27 -15.21 -17.07
N ALA A 146 6.48 -14.60 -18.21
CA ALA A 146 7.61 -14.94 -19.10
C ALA A 146 8.94 -14.59 -18.46
N LEU A 147 9.05 -13.42 -17.81
CA LEU A 147 10.27 -12.95 -17.13
C LEU A 147 10.59 -13.78 -15.90
N ILE A 148 9.62 -13.97 -14.98
CA ILE A 148 9.85 -14.69 -13.71
C ILE A 148 10.09 -16.19 -13.91
N SER A 149 9.61 -16.76 -15.02
CA SER A 149 9.85 -18.18 -15.36
C SER A 149 11.13 -18.38 -16.19
N TYR A 150 11.76 -17.30 -16.66
CA TYR A 150 12.96 -17.42 -17.47
C TYR A 150 14.15 -17.83 -16.60
N ARG A 151 14.96 -18.77 -17.12
CA ARG A 151 16.11 -19.34 -16.39
C ARG A 151 17.47 -18.97 -16.99
N GLY A 152 17.47 -18.16 -18.04
CA GLY A 152 18.69 -17.63 -18.63
C GLY A 152 19.03 -16.23 -18.11
N ASP A 153 20.06 -15.62 -18.67
CA ASP A 153 20.44 -14.25 -18.35
C ASP A 153 19.42 -13.27 -18.95
N LEU A 154 18.91 -12.37 -18.12
CA LEU A 154 18.00 -11.29 -18.53
C LEU A 154 18.80 -10.18 -19.25
N THR A 155 19.37 -10.53 -20.42
CA THR A 155 19.97 -9.54 -21.31
C THR A 155 18.89 -8.68 -21.98
N PRO A 156 19.21 -7.46 -22.47
CA PRO A 156 18.25 -6.64 -23.22
C PRO A 156 17.60 -7.42 -24.39
N ALA A 157 18.35 -8.25 -25.11
CA ALA A 157 17.84 -9.07 -26.21
C ALA A 157 16.89 -10.18 -25.72
N ALA A 158 17.17 -10.79 -24.56
CA ALA A 158 16.29 -11.79 -23.94
C ALA A 158 14.97 -11.14 -23.50
N ILE A 159 15.04 -9.99 -22.82
CA ILE A 159 13.87 -9.21 -22.42
C ILE A 159 13.00 -8.84 -23.62
N ASP A 160 13.58 -8.35 -24.72
CA ASP A 160 12.86 -8.03 -25.94
C ASP A 160 12.20 -9.25 -26.57
N THR A 161 12.87 -10.40 -26.51
CA THR A 161 12.32 -11.65 -27.04
C THR A 161 11.13 -12.12 -26.21
N LEU A 162 11.23 -12.06 -24.88
CA LEU A 162 10.15 -12.40 -23.97
C LEU A 162 8.96 -11.44 -24.13
N ALA A 163 9.23 -10.13 -24.24
CA ALA A 163 8.20 -9.11 -24.48
C ALA A 163 7.42 -9.39 -25.77
N ARG A 164 8.13 -9.68 -26.87
CA ARG A 164 7.54 -9.99 -28.19
C ARG A 164 6.65 -11.24 -28.13
N ARG A 165 7.13 -12.29 -27.43
CA ARG A 165 6.36 -13.52 -27.21
C ARG A 165 5.12 -13.31 -26.34
N SER A 166 5.14 -12.28 -25.48
CA SER A 166 4.01 -11.89 -24.63
C SER A 166 3.02 -10.95 -25.35
N GLY A 167 3.25 -10.65 -26.65
CA GLY A 167 2.39 -9.79 -27.45
C GLY A 167 2.60 -8.29 -27.22
N ILE A 168 3.79 -7.90 -26.75
CA ILE A 168 4.17 -6.51 -26.50
C ILE A 168 4.86 -5.91 -27.71
N ASP A 169 4.47 -4.70 -28.10
CA ASP A 169 5.25 -3.84 -29.01
C ASP A 169 6.53 -3.41 -28.30
N VAL A 170 7.65 -4.04 -28.69
CA VAL A 170 8.96 -3.81 -28.09
C VAL A 170 9.45 -2.38 -28.32
N ALA A 171 9.22 -1.80 -29.48
CA ALA A 171 9.66 -0.44 -29.78
C ALA A 171 8.92 0.59 -28.89
N ARG A 172 7.62 0.40 -28.70
CA ARG A 172 6.82 1.22 -27.76
C ARG A 172 7.27 1.02 -26.32
N MET A 173 7.51 -0.22 -25.89
CA MET A 173 8.02 -0.55 -24.53
C MET A 173 9.37 0.12 -24.31
N ARG A 174 10.33 0.00 -25.23
CA ARG A 174 11.66 0.60 -25.10
C ARG A 174 11.61 2.12 -24.96
N ARG A 175 10.77 2.81 -25.75
CA ARG A 175 10.58 4.25 -25.60
C ARG A 175 9.96 4.61 -24.23
N ALA A 176 8.97 3.83 -23.78
CA ALA A 176 8.33 4.06 -22.48
C ALA A 176 9.25 3.80 -21.29
N MET A 177 10.26 2.94 -21.41
CA MET A 177 11.26 2.70 -20.37
C MET A 177 12.06 3.95 -20.00
N GLU A 178 12.15 4.95 -20.89
CA GLU A 178 12.85 6.22 -20.62
C GLU A 178 12.04 7.18 -19.74
N ASP A 179 10.76 6.87 -19.46
CA ASP A 179 9.91 7.73 -18.65
C ASP A 179 10.41 7.79 -17.19
N GLN A 180 10.63 9.03 -16.72
CA GLN A 180 11.02 9.31 -15.35
C GLN A 180 9.94 8.89 -14.32
N ALA A 181 8.69 8.74 -14.74
CA ALA A 181 7.63 8.23 -13.88
C ALA A 181 7.90 6.79 -13.43
N ILE A 182 8.47 5.95 -14.30
CA ILE A 182 8.88 4.58 -13.95
C ILE A 182 10.02 4.61 -12.92
N THR A 183 11.01 5.50 -13.11
CA THR A 183 12.11 5.64 -12.13
C THR A 183 11.57 6.02 -10.75
N ARG A 184 10.70 7.05 -10.69
CA ARG A 184 10.09 7.46 -9.42
C ARG A 184 9.25 6.35 -8.78
N GLN A 185 8.49 5.59 -9.57
CA GLN A 185 7.70 4.47 -9.05
C GLN A 185 8.60 3.40 -8.41
N LEU A 186 9.71 3.03 -9.05
CA LEU A 186 10.66 2.05 -8.51
C LEU A 186 11.34 2.55 -7.23
N GLU A 187 11.66 3.85 -7.15
CA GLU A 187 12.18 4.49 -5.93
C GLU A 187 11.15 4.48 -4.80
N GLU A 188 9.90 4.79 -5.09
CA GLU A 188 8.79 4.73 -4.12
C GLU A 188 8.55 3.30 -3.62
N VAL A 189 8.57 2.30 -4.51
CA VAL A 189 8.46 0.88 -4.13
C VAL A 189 9.62 0.47 -3.23
N ARG A 190 10.83 0.94 -3.52
CA ARG A 190 11.99 0.70 -2.66
C ARG A 190 11.82 1.34 -1.28
N ALA A 191 11.33 2.57 -1.21
CA ALA A 191 11.04 3.24 0.06
C ALA A 191 9.98 2.47 0.87
N GLN A 192 8.91 2.01 0.22
CA GLN A 192 7.89 1.16 0.84
C GLN A 192 8.48 -0.14 1.40
N ALA A 193 9.35 -0.82 0.65
CA ALA A 193 10.02 -2.05 1.10
C ALA A 193 10.87 -1.82 2.37
N ILE A 194 11.59 -0.69 2.44
CA ILE A 194 12.35 -0.28 3.63
C ILE A 194 11.42 -0.03 4.82
N GLU A 195 10.29 0.64 4.63
CA GLU A 195 9.29 0.87 5.69
C GLU A 195 8.66 -0.43 6.21
N TYR A 196 8.51 -1.46 5.36
CA TYR A 196 8.10 -2.81 5.75
C TYR A 196 9.25 -3.66 6.28
N GLN A 197 10.46 -3.09 6.39
CA GLN A 197 11.68 -3.75 6.87
C GLN A 197 12.07 -4.97 6.03
N PHE A 198 11.83 -4.90 4.72
CA PHE A 198 12.33 -5.91 3.79
C PHE A 198 13.76 -5.56 3.39
N ASP A 199 14.70 -6.44 3.69
CA ASP A 199 16.12 -6.39 3.34
C ASP A 199 16.44 -7.12 2.03
N GLY A 200 15.44 -7.74 1.40
CA GLY A 200 15.55 -8.48 0.15
C GLY A 200 14.21 -8.89 -0.44
N THR A 201 14.27 -9.76 -1.44
CA THR A 201 13.09 -10.31 -2.14
C THR A 201 13.00 -11.83 -2.02
N PRO A 202 11.78 -12.39 -2.07
CA PRO A 202 10.51 -11.69 -2.03
C PRO A 202 10.17 -11.17 -0.63
N GLY A 203 9.39 -10.08 -0.56
CA GLY A 203 8.71 -9.65 0.65
C GLY A 203 7.20 -9.71 0.44
N PHE A 204 6.45 -10.22 1.41
CA PHE A 204 5.00 -10.32 1.34
C PHE A 204 4.32 -9.49 2.42
N VAL A 205 3.21 -8.82 2.04
CA VAL A 205 2.29 -8.22 3.00
C VAL A 205 0.89 -8.77 2.73
N ILE A 206 0.29 -9.42 3.73
CA ILE A 206 -1.05 -10.00 3.64
C ILE A 206 -1.98 -9.26 4.59
N ASN A 207 -2.93 -8.48 4.07
CA ASN A 207 -3.84 -7.64 4.86
C ASN A 207 -3.12 -6.77 5.91
N GLY A 208 -1.93 -6.25 5.58
CA GLY A 208 -1.12 -5.41 6.45
C GLY A 208 -0.05 -6.15 7.27
N GLU A 209 -0.09 -7.48 7.33
CA GLU A 209 0.88 -8.30 8.05
C GLU A 209 2.06 -8.70 7.17
N THR A 210 3.27 -8.38 7.59
CA THR A 210 4.50 -8.61 6.83
C THR A 210 5.04 -10.04 6.99
N THR A 211 5.64 -10.56 5.94
CA THR A 211 6.39 -11.82 5.93
C THR A 211 7.59 -11.65 4.98
N PRO A 212 8.81 -11.50 5.50
CA PRO A 212 10.01 -11.47 4.67
C PRO A 212 10.33 -12.85 4.13
N GLY A 213 10.80 -12.92 2.90
CA GLY A 213 11.19 -14.16 2.23
C GLY A 213 10.01 -15.04 1.84
N PHE A 214 10.33 -16.16 1.16
CA PHE A 214 9.35 -17.16 0.78
C PHE A 214 9.36 -18.35 1.75
N HIS A 215 8.51 -18.29 2.75
CA HIS A 215 8.25 -19.36 3.71
C HIS A 215 6.80 -19.83 3.55
N ARG A 216 6.58 -20.83 2.66
CA ARG A 216 5.25 -21.28 2.26
C ARG A 216 4.31 -21.57 3.44
N ALA A 217 4.79 -22.31 4.43
CA ALA A 217 3.97 -22.66 5.60
C ALA A 217 3.51 -21.42 6.40
N THR A 218 4.38 -20.42 6.55
CA THR A 218 4.06 -19.15 7.20
C THR A 218 3.04 -18.35 6.38
N LEU A 219 3.25 -18.23 5.08
CA LEU A 219 2.32 -17.51 4.18
C LEU A 219 0.94 -18.17 4.17
N GLU A 220 0.86 -19.49 4.12
CA GLU A 220 -0.42 -20.22 4.21
C GLU A 220 -1.11 -20.04 5.57
N ALA A 221 -0.34 -19.97 6.67
CA ALA A 221 -0.90 -19.66 7.99
C ALA A 221 -1.47 -18.22 8.04
N ARG A 222 -0.76 -17.24 7.48
CA ARG A 222 -1.23 -15.85 7.34
C ARG A 222 -2.50 -15.76 6.49
N LEU A 223 -2.56 -16.50 5.38
CA LEU A 223 -3.76 -16.56 4.53
C LEU A 223 -4.96 -17.13 5.27
N ARG A 224 -4.77 -18.20 6.05
CA ARG A 224 -5.84 -18.77 6.87
C ARG A 224 -6.34 -17.76 7.92
N GLU A 225 -5.44 -17.02 8.55
CA GLU A 225 -5.79 -15.97 9.50
C GLU A 225 -6.57 -14.84 8.83
N ALA A 226 -6.08 -14.31 7.72
CA ALA A 226 -6.75 -13.28 6.93
C ALA A 226 -8.17 -13.73 6.51
N ALA A 227 -8.34 -15.00 6.12
CA ALA A 227 -9.64 -15.56 5.77
C ALA A 227 -10.59 -15.65 6.98
N ARG A 228 -10.09 -15.99 8.17
CA ARG A 228 -10.90 -15.98 9.41
C ARG A 228 -11.38 -14.57 9.74
N GLN A 229 -10.47 -13.60 9.74
CA GLN A 229 -10.79 -12.20 10.04
C GLN A 229 -11.78 -11.61 9.02
N ALA A 230 -11.68 -11.96 7.74
CA ALA A 230 -12.61 -11.54 6.70
C ALA A 230 -14.04 -12.06 6.99
N ARG A 231 -14.18 -13.33 7.36
CA ARG A 231 -15.49 -13.93 7.74
C ARG A 231 -16.10 -13.25 8.97
N THR A 232 -15.29 -12.99 10.02
CA THR A 232 -15.78 -12.31 11.23
C THR A 232 -16.29 -10.91 10.91
N ARG A 233 -15.57 -10.15 10.07
CA ARG A 233 -16.02 -8.81 9.63
C ARG A 233 -17.32 -8.86 8.85
N GLN A 234 -17.51 -9.82 7.94
CA GLN A 234 -18.75 -9.99 7.19
C GLN A 234 -19.94 -10.36 8.10
N GLN A 235 -19.70 -11.16 9.15
CA GLN A 235 -20.74 -11.50 10.12
C GLN A 235 -21.15 -10.32 10.99
N ALA A 236 -20.21 -9.46 11.37
CA ALA A 236 -20.48 -8.26 12.18
C ALA A 236 -21.23 -7.14 11.40
N GLN A 237 -21.28 -7.22 10.08
CA GLN A 237 -21.96 -6.25 9.20
C GLN A 237 -23.38 -6.68 8.79
N ARG A 238 -23.81 -7.87 9.19
CA ARG A 238 -25.17 -8.42 8.95
C ARG A 238 -26.08 -8.21 10.16
#